data_3599d8a961de1f8437ec62193895f79b
#
_entry.id   3599d8a961de1f8437ec62193895f79b
#
_cell.length_a   1.000
_cell.length_b   1.000
_cell.length_c   1.000
_cell.angle_alpha   90.00
_cell.angle_beta   90.00
_cell.angle_gamma   90.00
#
_symmetry.space_group_name_H-M   'P 1'
#
loop_
_entity.id
_entity.type
_entity.pdbx_description
1 polymer ?
#
loop_
_entity_poly.entity_id
_entity_poly.type
_entity_poly.pdbx_seq_one_letter_code
_entity_poly.pdbx_strand_id
1 'polypeptide(L)'
;MLVKNAENRGQLEFVSLENMVPQDHLLRKIDAAIDFKKIYEFVEDLYCEDNGRPSVDPVVLFKIVLIQHIYGIPSLRRTLEEVSMNLAYRWFIGYPLNEAVPHFSTVSYNFKHRFNHATVEYVFRWVLKAAAEEGYLDTEAIFVDGTHIKASANLKKQAKKAVPKQAKRYAKELFAEVNRDREEHGKKPFSDDSDKNPPQEKQTKETVVSTTDPESGVFHKGEHKKCFAYEAHTACDKHNFVLGVYVTPGNVHDSVAFDPLYDEVCRNYPEHKTVVADSAYKTPWICKRIFGSGRVLSTCYTRPKTKENGHPWWMYVYDEYFDDVICPEYRALHYSTTNREGYREYKSRAYLCKSCPTRGICTESSRCEKTVMRHIWQDYVEMAEHVRYMPVYKELYRLRKEKIERVFADAKEKHGMRYTQYRGLAQVTNWVKLKFAAMNLKKLATWKWNGRHPAPGGGKRSRLRENAPDISLLFPPVFLFSNRKPALA
;
A
#
# COMPACT_ATOMS: atom_id res chain seq x y z
N MET A 1 1.30 57.47 -15.18
CA MET A 1 2.48 57.97 -14.48
C MET A 1 3.41 56.81 -14.15
N LEU A 2 4.69 56.92 -14.52
CA LEU A 2 5.72 55.96 -14.11
C LEU A 2 6.17 56.34 -12.69
N VAL A 3 5.90 55.51 -11.69
CA VAL A 3 6.37 55.70 -10.32
C VAL A 3 7.73 54.98 -10.22
N LYS A 4 8.80 55.70 -9.93
CA LYS A 4 10.13 55.10 -9.64
C LYS A 4 10.13 54.72 -8.17
N ASN A 5 10.51 53.44 -7.90
CA ASN A 5 10.61 52.95 -6.56
C ASN A 5 11.77 53.61 -5.81
N ALA A 6 11.54 54.08 -4.60
CA ALA A 6 12.58 54.61 -3.73
C ALA A 6 13.34 53.44 -3.09
N GLU A 7 14.67 53.46 -3.11
CA GLU A 7 15.50 52.45 -2.46
C GLU A 7 15.54 52.68 -0.94
N ASN A 8 14.64 52.04 -0.18
CA ASN A 8 14.55 52.15 1.28
C ASN A 8 15.23 51.00 2.02
N ARG A 9 16.23 50.35 1.41
CA ARG A 9 16.88 49.17 1.99
C ARG A 9 17.59 49.40 3.33
N GLY A 10 17.94 50.66 3.64
CA GLY A 10 18.61 51.03 4.87
C GLY A 10 17.69 51.58 5.95
N GLN A 11 16.35 51.60 5.72
CA GLN A 11 15.41 52.09 6.69
C GLN A 11 15.36 51.13 7.92
N LEU A 12 15.46 51.70 9.10
CA LEU A 12 15.30 50.97 10.35
C LEU A 12 13.81 50.80 10.66
N GLU A 13 13.36 49.58 10.85
CA GLU A 13 12.01 49.25 11.24
C GLU A 13 12.00 48.43 12.52
N PHE A 14 11.14 48.80 13.49
CA PHE A 14 10.95 48.05 14.74
C PHE A 14 9.74 47.12 14.57
N VAL A 15 10.01 45.86 14.28
CA VAL A 15 8.96 44.86 14.08
C VAL A 15 9.30 43.61 14.86
N SER A 16 8.28 42.89 15.34
CA SER A 16 8.46 41.57 15.92
C SER A 16 8.22 40.49 14.84
N LEU A 17 8.96 39.40 14.92
CA LEU A 17 8.78 38.26 14.01
C LEU A 17 7.34 37.73 14.08
N GLU A 18 6.70 37.82 15.27
CA GLU A 18 5.30 37.45 15.48
C GLU A 18 4.33 38.30 14.61
N ASN A 19 4.59 39.58 14.43
CA ASN A 19 3.72 40.46 13.64
C ASN A 19 3.98 40.35 12.13
N MET A 20 5.19 39.89 11.74
CA MET A 20 5.58 39.80 10.33
C MET A 20 4.96 38.60 9.62
N VAL A 21 4.64 37.55 10.33
CA VAL A 21 4.05 36.34 9.77
C VAL A 21 2.53 36.48 9.78
N PRO A 22 1.84 36.40 8.61
CA PRO A 22 0.38 36.48 8.56
C PRO A 22 -0.32 35.46 9.46
N GLN A 23 -1.45 35.86 10.07
CA GLN A 23 -2.17 34.96 11.00
C GLN A 23 -2.72 33.69 10.32
N ASP A 24 -3.06 33.78 9.04
CA ASP A 24 -3.57 32.68 8.23
C ASP A 24 -2.44 31.85 7.55
N HIS A 25 -1.16 32.11 7.89
CA HIS A 25 -0.05 31.38 7.30
C HIS A 25 -0.09 29.88 7.68
N LEU A 26 0.25 29.01 6.73
CA LEU A 26 0.18 27.54 6.92
C LEU A 26 0.93 27.05 8.17
N LEU A 27 2.11 27.60 8.44
CA LEU A 27 2.92 27.16 9.60
C LEU A 27 2.25 27.54 10.94
N ARG A 28 1.49 28.67 11.01
CA ARG A 28 0.69 28.98 12.19
C ARG A 28 -0.44 27.97 12.40
N LYS A 29 -1.12 27.60 11.32
CA LYS A 29 -2.16 26.57 11.36
C LYS A 29 -1.59 25.22 11.85
N ILE A 30 -0.38 24.87 11.42
CA ILE A 30 0.29 23.65 11.82
C ILE A 30 0.73 23.73 13.30
N ASP A 31 1.28 24.87 13.73
CA ASP A 31 1.71 25.06 15.11
C ASP A 31 0.54 24.98 16.09
N ALA A 32 -0.61 25.50 15.70
CA ALA A 32 -1.86 25.44 16.48
C ALA A 32 -2.59 24.10 16.41
N ALA A 33 -2.25 23.23 15.46
CA ALA A 33 -2.97 21.97 15.26
C ALA A 33 -2.57 20.86 16.21
N ILE A 34 -1.30 20.83 16.63
CA ILE A 34 -0.71 19.77 17.47
C ILE A 34 0.24 20.38 18.50
N ASP A 35 0.41 19.71 19.63
CA ASP A 35 1.39 20.10 20.65
C ASP A 35 2.76 19.48 20.35
N PHE A 36 3.68 20.31 19.82
CA PHE A 36 5.04 19.87 19.49
C PHE A 36 5.88 19.43 20.70
N LYS A 37 5.47 19.75 21.94
CA LYS A 37 6.18 19.28 23.15
C LYS A 37 6.19 17.76 23.27
N LYS A 38 5.23 17.06 22.65
CA LYS A 38 5.22 15.60 22.58
C LYS A 38 6.45 15.00 21.91
N ILE A 39 7.19 15.79 21.13
CA ILE A 39 8.46 15.30 20.54
C ILE A 39 9.48 14.99 21.62
N TYR A 40 9.48 15.71 22.74
CA TYR A 40 10.39 15.40 23.86
C TYR A 40 10.14 13.97 24.37
N GLU A 41 8.88 13.57 24.58
CA GLU A 41 8.50 12.24 25.04
C GLU A 41 8.98 11.12 24.09
N PHE A 42 9.07 11.41 22.78
CA PHE A 42 9.47 10.42 21.78
C PHE A 42 10.99 10.21 21.69
N VAL A 43 11.79 11.12 22.22
CA VAL A 43 13.24 11.11 22.07
C VAL A 43 14.00 11.24 23.39
N GLU A 44 13.33 11.44 24.52
CA GLU A 44 13.93 11.67 25.85
C GLU A 44 14.96 10.59 26.18
N ASP A 45 14.61 9.32 26.03
CA ASP A 45 15.49 8.16 26.28
C ASP A 45 16.76 8.14 25.41
N LEU A 46 16.83 8.96 24.36
CA LEU A 46 17.97 9.04 23.44
C LEU A 46 18.94 10.19 23.77
N TYR A 47 18.67 10.91 24.85
CA TYR A 47 19.50 12.00 25.36
C TYR A 47 20.09 11.64 26.73
N CYS A 48 21.35 12.03 26.96
CA CYS A 48 21.97 11.93 28.30
C CYS A 48 21.54 13.13 29.15
N GLU A 49 21.20 12.88 30.43
CA GLU A 49 20.76 13.92 31.35
C GLU A 49 21.90 14.85 31.72
N ASP A 50 23.10 14.32 32.04
CA ASP A 50 24.17 15.05 32.74
C ASP A 50 25.51 15.15 31.99
N ASN A 51 25.60 14.66 30.73
CA ASN A 51 26.91 14.60 30.06
C ASN A 51 26.85 15.08 28.62
N GLY A 52 27.81 15.92 28.22
CA GLY A 52 28.06 16.36 26.86
C GLY A 52 27.71 17.82 26.58
N ARG A 53 28.01 18.27 25.34
CA ARG A 53 27.66 19.61 24.85
C ARG A 53 26.14 19.72 24.72
N PRO A 54 25.51 20.86 25.10
CA PRO A 54 24.08 21.11 24.86
C PRO A 54 23.71 20.84 23.40
N SER A 55 22.69 20.00 23.21
CA SER A 55 22.23 19.64 21.88
C SER A 55 21.30 20.71 21.31
N VAL A 56 21.09 20.70 20.01
CA VAL A 56 19.99 21.45 19.41
C VAL A 56 18.68 20.84 19.90
N ASP A 57 17.73 21.67 20.28
CA ASP A 57 16.40 21.28 20.75
C ASP A 57 15.74 20.28 19.74
N PRO A 58 15.27 19.11 20.19
CA PRO A 58 14.64 18.11 19.32
C PRO A 58 13.37 18.61 18.63
N VAL A 59 12.62 19.53 19.23
CA VAL A 59 11.45 20.15 18.59
C VAL A 59 11.90 21.01 17.42
N VAL A 60 12.97 21.78 17.58
CA VAL A 60 13.57 22.58 16.48
C VAL A 60 14.06 21.68 15.36
N LEU A 61 14.79 20.60 15.69
CA LEU A 61 15.25 19.62 14.72
C LEU A 61 14.08 19.03 13.92
N PHE A 62 13.02 18.64 14.60
CA PHE A 62 11.82 18.11 13.98
C PHE A 62 11.12 19.14 13.10
N LYS A 63 10.92 20.37 13.59
CA LYS A 63 10.28 21.46 12.81
C LYS A 63 11.06 21.79 11.54
N ILE A 64 12.40 21.76 11.56
CA ILE A 64 13.24 21.95 10.36
C ILE A 64 12.96 20.85 9.32
N VAL A 65 12.96 19.58 9.74
CA VAL A 65 12.69 18.46 8.85
C VAL A 65 11.24 18.48 8.36
N LEU A 66 10.31 18.90 9.22
CA LEU A 66 8.89 19.07 8.84
C LEU A 66 8.71 20.14 7.75
N ILE A 67 9.40 21.28 7.84
CA ILE A 67 9.44 22.30 6.76
C ILE A 67 9.89 21.66 5.44
N GLN A 68 10.98 20.88 5.47
CA GLN A 68 11.48 20.18 4.28
C GLN A 68 10.39 19.33 3.62
N HIS A 69 9.64 18.57 4.41
CA HIS A 69 8.62 17.66 3.91
C HIS A 69 7.34 18.37 3.47
N ILE A 70 6.90 19.42 4.19
CA ILE A 70 5.70 20.20 3.86
C ILE A 70 5.86 20.94 2.53
N TYR A 71 7.02 21.57 2.34
CA TYR A 71 7.28 22.39 1.15
C TYR A 71 8.00 21.64 0.02
N GLY A 72 8.28 20.34 0.22
CA GLY A 72 8.91 19.49 -0.80
C GLY A 72 10.35 19.90 -1.14
N ILE A 73 11.06 20.55 -0.21
CA ILE A 73 12.42 21.03 -0.43
C ILE A 73 13.35 19.79 -0.63
N PRO A 74 14.19 19.79 -1.68
CA PRO A 74 14.86 18.56 -2.10
C PRO A 74 15.96 18.08 -1.14
N SER A 75 16.59 18.96 -0.37
CA SER A 75 17.68 18.58 0.54
C SER A 75 17.66 19.38 1.83
N LEU A 76 18.22 18.77 2.89
CA LEU A 76 18.33 19.41 4.20
C LEU A 76 19.21 20.67 4.16
N ARG A 77 20.30 20.67 3.33
CA ARG A 77 21.12 21.87 3.13
C ARG A 77 20.28 23.01 2.59
N ARG A 78 19.52 22.76 1.51
CA ARG A 78 18.64 23.76 0.91
C ARG A 78 17.58 24.24 1.90
N THR A 79 17.04 23.32 2.71
CA THR A 79 16.07 23.67 3.75
C THR A 79 16.64 24.70 4.73
N LEU A 80 17.86 24.51 5.19
CA LEU A 80 18.47 25.43 6.17
C LEU A 80 18.88 26.75 5.53
N GLU A 81 19.30 26.76 4.26
CA GLU A 81 19.50 27.98 3.49
C GLU A 81 18.18 28.79 3.43
N GLU A 82 17.05 28.14 3.14
CA GLU A 82 15.74 28.79 3.12
C GLU A 82 15.28 29.21 4.53
N VAL A 83 15.47 28.39 5.55
CA VAL A 83 15.18 28.72 6.95
C VAL A 83 15.97 29.95 7.40
N SER A 84 17.20 30.11 6.97
CA SER A 84 18.03 31.29 7.33
C SER A 84 17.45 32.62 6.82
N MET A 85 16.69 32.60 5.71
CA MET A 85 16.19 33.79 5.02
C MET A 85 14.68 33.98 5.10
N ASN A 86 13.91 32.93 5.41
CA ASN A 86 12.45 32.99 5.42
C ASN A 86 11.93 33.29 6.84
N LEU A 87 11.20 34.39 6.99
CA LEU A 87 10.65 34.85 8.26
C LEU A 87 9.66 33.86 8.88
N ALA A 88 8.79 33.27 8.07
CA ALA A 88 7.81 32.29 8.56
C ALA A 88 8.45 30.99 9.01
N TYR A 89 9.56 30.58 8.37
CA TYR A 89 10.30 29.40 8.82
C TYR A 89 11.04 29.66 10.12
N ARG A 90 11.67 30.84 10.27
CA ARG A 90 12.30 31.27 11.54
C ARG A 90 11.29 31.34 12.68
N TRP A 91 10.14 31.98 12.43
CA TRP A 91 9.04 32.05 13.39
C TRP A 91 8.63 30.63 13.85
N PHE A 92 8.47 29.70 12.90
CA PHE A 92 7.99 28.35 13.19
C PHE A 92 8.98 27.54 14.03
N ILE A 93 10.29 27.71 13.82
CA ILE A 93 11.32 27.03 14.63
C ILE A 93 11.65 27.81 15.92
N GLY A 94 11.13 29.03 16.13
CA GLY A 94 11.35 29.84 17.31
C GLY A 94 12.70 30.57 17.34
N TYR A 95 13.34 30.82 16.19
CA TYR A 95 14.65 31.48 16.08
C TYR A 95 14.51 32.96 15.72
N PRO A 96 15.10 33.89 16.50
CA PRO A 96 15.13 35.33 16.18
C PRO A 96 15.94 35.60 14.91
N LEU A 97 15.78 36.80 14.32
CA LEU A 97 16.36 37.16 13.02
C LEU A 97 17.88 37.14 13.01
N ASN A 98 18.51 37.50 14.13
CA ASN A 98 19.97 37.60 14.29
C ASN A 98 20.65 36.30 14.75
N GLU A 99 19.90 35.28 15.10
CA GLU A 99 20.46 34.00 15.54
C GLU A 99 20.83 33.11 14.35
N ALA A 100 21.99 32.47 14.39
CA ALA A 100 22.41 31.55 13.36
C ALA A 100 21.65 30.22 13.46
N VAL A 101 21.05 29.79 12.33
CA VAL A 101 20.41 28.50 12.26
C VAL A 101 21.43 27.34 12.35
N PRO A 102 21.05 26.17 12.87
CA PRO A 102 21.96 25.03 12.98
C PRO A 102 22.53 24.63 11.62
N HIS A 103 23.79 24.17 11.61
CA HIS A 103 24.40 23.66 10.37
C HIS A 103 23.71 22.36 9.94
N PHE A 104 23.58 22.14 8.62
CA PHE A 104 22.89 20.97 8.07
C PHE A 104 23.46 19.62 8.52
N SER A 105 24.77 19.55 8.76
CA SER A 105 25.42 18.31 9.26
C SER A 105 24.99 17.98 10.68
N THR A 106 24.81 18.99 11.53
CA THR A 106 24.31 18.83 12.90
C THR A 106 22.89 18.30 12.89
N VAL A 107 22.02 18.90 12.08
CA VAL A 107 20.62 18.43 11.95
C VAL A 107 20.57 17.02 11.36
N SER A 108 21.34 16.73 10.32
CA SER A 108 21.42 15.41 9.70
C SER A 108 21.92 14.33 10.68
N TYR A 109 22.98 14.63 11.43
CA TYR A 109 23.53 13.71 12.43
C TYR A 109 22.51 13.38 13.51
N ASN A 110 21.93 14.42 14.15
CA ASN A 110 20.95 14.26 15.21
C ASN A 110 19.72 13.52 14.71
N PHE A 111 19.23 13.86 13.51
CA PHE A 111 18.08 13.21 12.94
C PHE A 111 18.34 11.73 12.66
N LYS A 112 19.49 11.38 12.10
CA LYS A 112 19.89 9.99 11.84
C LYS A 112 19.97 9.13 13.12
N HIS A 113 20.44 9.71 14.22
CA HIS A 113 20.73 8.96 15.44
C HIS A 113 19.60 9.00 16.49
N ARG A 114 18.75 10.04 16.44
CA ARG A 114 17.66 10.25 17.43
C ARG A 114 16.25 10.11 16.84
N PHE A 115 16.06 10.35 15.55
CA PHE A 115 14.79 10.06 14.87
C PHE A 115 14.89 8.74 14.13
N ASN A 116 15.02 7.66 14.89
CA ASN A 116 15.08 6.30 14.37
C ASN A 116 13.71 5.84 13.81
N HIS A 117 13.62 4.60 13.35
CA HIS A 117 12.39 4.06 12.79
C HIS A 117 11.21 4.10 13.78
N ALA A 118 11.45 3.81 15.06
CA ALA A 118 10.41 3.85 16.10
C ALA A 118 9.88 5.28 16.31
N THR A 119 10.78 6.27 16.42
CA THR A 119 10.39 7.68 16.56
C THR A 119 9.56 8.16 15.36
N VAL A 120 9.95 7.80 14.14
CA VAL A 120 9.20 8.15 12.94
C VAL A 120 7.81 7.50 12.93
N GLU A 121 7.70 6.27 13.39
CA GLU A 121 6.42 5.57 13.54
C GLU A 121 5.53 6.25 14.59
N TYR A 122 6.08 6.67 15.74
CA TYR A 122 5.35 7.43 16.74
C TYR A 122 4.82 8.76 16.19
N VAL A 123 5.65 9.50 15.45
CA VAL A 123 5.22 10.74 14.80
C VAL A 123 4.08 10.51 13.82
N PHE A 124 4.19 9.48 12.96
CA PHE A 124 3.16 9.17 11.99
C PHE A 124 1.82 8.84 12.68
N ARG A 125 1.85 8.00 13.71
CA ARG A 125 0.66 7.62 14.50
C ARG A 125 0.10 8.78 15.32
N TRP A 126 0.95 9.62 15.88
CA TRP A 126 0.53 10.80 16.62
C TRP A 126 -0.31 11.76 15.78
N VAL A 127 0.14 12.05 14.56
CA VAL A 127 -0.64 12.90 13.63
C VAL A 127 -1.98 12.26 13.27
N LEU A 128 -2.01 10.94 13.04
CA LEU A 128 -3.26 10.23 12.76
C LEU A 128 -4.19 10.20 13.97
N LYS A 129 -3.65 10.02 15.18
CA LYS A 129 -4.43 10.08 16.42
C LYS A 129 -5.07 11.45 16.60
N ALA A 130 -4.33 12.54 16.39
CA ALA A 130 -4.88 13.89 16.43
C ALA A 130 -5.99 14.10 15.38
N ALA A 131 -5.86 13.53 14.18
CA ALA A 131 -6.91 13.59 13.16
C ALA A 131 -8.15 12.75 13.54
N ALA A 132 -7.96 11.62 14.23
CA ALA A 132 -9.05 10.78 14.72
C ALA A 132 -9.81 11.45 15.87
N GLU A 133 -9.12 12.09 16.80
CA GLU A 133 -9.70 12.85 17.92
C GLU A 133 -10.60 13.99 17.43
N GLU A 134 -10.24 14.63 16.32
CA GLU A 134 -11.06 15.66 15.65
C GLU A 134 -12.19 15.06 14.77
N GLY A 135 -12.30 13.73 14.68
CA GLY A 135 -13.31 13.07 13.85
C GLY A 135 -13.09 13.17 12.34
N TYR A 136 -11.88 13.45 11.89
CA TYR A 136 -11.58 13.67 10.46
C TYR A 136 -11.31 12.38 9.68
N LEU A 137 -11.16 11.22 10.33
CA LEU A 137 -10.95 9.96 9.64
C LEU A 137 -12.29 9.31 9.27
N ASP A 138 -12.42 8.84 8.03
CA ASP A 138 -13.51 7.96 7.56
C ASP A 138 -12.91 6.66 7.04
N THR A 139 -12.75 5.71 7.96
CA THR A 139 -12.07 4.42 7.75
C THR A 139 -13.01 3.30 7.30
N GLU A 140 -14.28 3.58 7.03
CA GLU A 140 -15.23 2.55 6.56
C GLU A 140 -14.79 1.88 5.26
N ALA A 141 -14.23 2.67 4.32
CA ALA A 141 -13.60 2.16 3.11
C ALA A 141 -12.15 2.65 3.01
N ILE A 142 -11.23 1.71 2.81
CA ILE A 142 -9.79 1.94 2.71
C ILE A 142 -9.34 1.73 1.28
N PHE A 143 -8.61 2.70 0.74
CA PHE A 143 -8.06 2.68 -0.62
C PHE A 143 -6.60 2.27 -0.55
N VAL A 144 -6.24 1.19 -1.25
CA VAL A 144 -4.87 0.63 -1.28
C VAL A 144 -4.29 0.70 -2.68
N ASP A 145 -3.05 1.15 -2.78
CA ASP A 145 -2.29 1.21 -4.03
C ASP A 145 -0.79 1.38 -3.79
N GLY A 146 0.01 1.14 -4.83
CA GLY A 146 1.45 1.34 -4.83
C GLY A 146 1.89 2.55 -5.67
N THR A 147 2.98 3.20 -5.27
CA THR A 147 3.59 4.25 -6.08
C THR A 147 5.10 4.16 -6.07
N HIS A 148 5.72 4.23 -7.27
CA HIS A 148 7.16 4.16 -7.43
C HIS A 148 7.83 5.51 -7.18
N ILE A 149 8.97 5.43 -6.49
CA ILE A 149 9.86 6.53 -6.13
C ILE A 149 11.23 6.23 -6.72
N LYS A 150 11.74 7.09 -7.59
CA LYS A 150 13.05 6.90 -8.19
C LYS A 150 14.15 6.93 -7.13
N ALA A 151 14.99 5.91 -7.10
CA ALA A 151 16.10 5.77 -6.17
C ALA A 151 17.31 6.63 -6.55
N SER A 152 18.15 6.95 -5.58
CA SER A 152 19.45 7.61 -5.76
C SER A 152 20.50 6.62 -6.29
N ALA A 153 20.23 6.03 -7.46
CA ALA A 153 21.05 5.00 -8.07
C ALA A 153 21.24 5.23 -9.57
N ASN A 154 22.43 4.93 -10.06
CA ASN A 154 22.77 5.05 -11.48
C ASN A 154 22.51 3.71 -12.19
N LEU A 155 21.74 3.76 -13.27
CA LEU A 155 21.38 2.58 -14.05
C LEU A 155 22.58 1.87 -14.69
N LYS A 156 23.64 2.63 -15.00
CA LYS A 156 24.89 2.08 -15.57
C LYS A 156 25.74 1.34 -14.53
N LYS A 157 25.53 1.60 -13.22
CA LYS A 157 26.22 0.95 -12.11
C LYS A 157 25.37 -0.20 -11.56
N GLN A 158 25.40 -1.34 -12.25
CA GLN A 158 24.60 -2.52 -11.90
C GLN A 158 25.46 -3.78 -11.86
N ALA A 159 25.05 -4.74 -11.04
CA ALA A 159 25.61 -6.08 -10.94
C ALA A 159 24.49 -7.13 -10.91
N LYS A 160 24.78 -8.34 -11.39
CA LYS A 160 23.88 -9.47 -11.18
C LYS A 160 24.15 -10.08 -9.81
N LYS A 161 23.12 -10.31 -9.04
CA LYS A 161 23.21 -10.95 -7.72
C LYS A 161 22.15 -12.04 -7.58
N ALA A 162 22.54 -13.16 -7.03
CA ALA A 162 21.60 -14.19 -6.59
C ALA A 162 20.90 -13.70 -5.32
N VAL A 163 19.58 -13.52 -5.38
CA VAL A 163 18.76 -13.09 -4.26
C VAL A 163 17.81 -14.23 -3.90
N PRO A 164 17.63 -14.56 -2.60
CA PRO A 164 16.64 -15.55 -2.18
C PRO A 164 15.25 -15.20 -2.69
N LYS A 165 14.49 -16.20 -3.16
CA LYS A 165 13.08 -15.99 -3.47
C LYS A 165 12.34 -15.77 -2.15
N GLN A 166 11.51 -14.73 -2.08
CA GLN A 166 10.64 -14.52 -0.93
C GLN A 166 9.64 -15.68 -0.83
N ALA A 167 9.61 -16.33 0.33
CA ALA A 167 8.58 -17.31 0.63
C ALA A 167 7.21 -16.63 0.69
N LYS A 168 6.18 -17.28 0.16
CA LYS A 168 4.82 -16.80 0.29
C LYS A 168 4.41 -16.89 1.77
N ARG A 169 3.99 -15.78 2.36
CA ARG A 169 3.60 -15.71 3.77
C ARG A 169 2.51 -16.73 4.13
N TYR A 170 1.62 -17.00 3.20
CA TYR A 170 0.52 -17.95 3.32
C TYR A 170 0.88 -19.40 2.93
N ALA A 171 2.15 -19.71 2.68
CA ALA A 171 2.54 -21.03 2.17
C ALA A 171 2.13 -22.18 3.11
N LYS A 172 2.25 -21.98 4.43
CA LYS A 172 1.83 -22.98 5.42
C LYS A 172 0.32 -23.21 5.42
N GLU A 173 -0.46 -22.12 5.34
CA GLU A 173 -1.92 -22.19 5.30
C GLU A 173 -2.39 -22.84 4.00
N LEU A 174 -1.80 -22.43 2.86
CA LEU A 174 -2.08 -23.04 1.57
C LEU A 174 -1.77 -24.55 1.58
N PHE A 175 -0.63 -24.95 2.13
CA PHE A 175 -0.23 -26.35 2.22
C PHE A 175 -1.21 -27.18 3.07
N ALA A 176 -1.63 -26.66 4.22
CA ALA A 176 -2.60 -27.33 5.07
C ALA A 176 -3.96 -27.50 4.37
N GLU A 177 -4.44 -26.46 3.67
CA GLU A 177 -5.71 -26.52 2.95
C GLU A 177 -5.63 -27.41 1.70
N VAL A 178 -4.52 -27.41 0.98
CA VAL A 178 -4.28 -28.34 -0.13
C VAL A 178 -4.33 -29.80 0.33
N ASN A 179 -3.71 -30.11 1.46
CA ASN A 179 -3.74 -31.47 2.00
C ASN A 179 -5.15 -31.88 2.43
N ARG A 180 -5.91 -30.97 3.06
CA ARG A 180 -7.32 -31.22 3.39
C ARG A 180 -8.15 -31.46 2.15
N ASP A 181 -8.03 -30.62 1.13
CA ASP A 181 -8.72 -30.76 -0.14
C ASP A 181 -8.41 -32.10 -0.83
N ARG A 182 -7.15 -32.53 -0.78
CA ARG A 182 -6.73 -33.84 -1.32
C ARG A 182 -7.36 -35.00 -0.56
N GLU A 183 -7.39 -34.96 0.76
CA GLU A 183 -8.01 -35.98 1.61
C GLU A 183 -9.51 -36.08 1.35
N GLU A 184 -10.21 -34.95 1.22
CA GLU A 184 -11.65 -34.89 0.88
C GLU A 184 -11.94 -35.56 -0.48
N HIS A 185 -11.00 -35.50 -1.42
CA HIS A 185 -11.10 -36.16 -2.74
C HIS A 185 -10.43 -37.57 -2.77
N GLY A 186 -10.12 -38.15 -1.61
CA GLY A 186 -9.52 -39.49 -1.54
C GLY A 186 -8.11 -39.58 -2.09
N LYS A 187 -7.37 -38.47 -2.15
CA LYS A 187 -5.96 -38.45 -2.55
C LYS A 187 -5.07 -38.38 -1.33
N LYS A 188 -3.89 -39.02 -1.44
CA LYS A 188 -2.87 -38.97 -0.37
C LYS A 188 -2.40 -37.54 -0.17
N PRO A 189 -2.32 -37.05 1.08
CA PRO A 189 -1.74 -35.74 1.37
C PRO A 189 -0.28 -35.70 0.93
N PHE A 190 0.21 -34.51 0.66
CA PHE A 190 1.65 -34.33 0.44
C PHE A 190 2.39 -34.47 1.76
N SER A 191 3.47 -35.23 1.77
CA SER A 191 4.40 -35.27 2.90
C SER A 191 5.09 -33.90 3.05
N ASP A 192 5.33 -33.51 4.29
CA ASP A 192 6.09 -32.30 4.64
C ASP A 192 7.60 -32.56 4.48
N ASP A 193 7.99 -33.20 3.35
CA ASP A 193 9.37 -33.45 2.99
C ASP A 193 10.07 -32.15 2.63
N SER A 194 10.40 -31.37 3.66
CA SER A 194 11.26 -30.20 3.55
C SER A 194 12.63 -30.51 2.91
N ASP A 195 13.04 -31.76 2.91
CA ASP A 195 14.33 -32.18 2.37
C ASP A 195 14.34 -32.44 0.85
N LYS A 196 13.20 -32.77 0.24
CA LYS A 196 13.11 -33.00 -1.22
C LYS A 196 12.77 -31.74 -2.04
N ASN A 197 12.16 -30.73 -1.40
CA ASN A 197 11.98 -29.38 -1.95
C ASN A 197 12.45 -28.38 -0.91
N PRO A 198 13.64 -27.81 -1.05
CA PRO A 198 14.11 -26.80 -0.12
C PRO A 198 13.06 -25.66 -0.06
N PRO A 199 12.78 -25.12 1.14
CA PRO A 199 11.88 -23.99 1.31
C PRO A 199 12.18 -22.95 0.24
N GLN A 200 11.16 -22.25 -0.27
CA GLN A 200 11.35 -21.22 -1.32
C GLN A 200 12.44 -20.21 -0.95
N GLU A 201 12.73 -20.06 0.32
CA GLU A 201 13.83 -19.25 0.86
C GLU A 201 15.23 -19.73 0.42
N LYS A 202 15.41 -21.03 0.12
CA LYS A 202 16.69 -21.59 -0.40
C LYS A 202 16.80 -21.47 -1.92
N GLN A 203 15.74 -21.11 -2.64
CA GLN A 203 15.80 -20.88 -4.08
C GLN A 203 16.29 -19.47 -4.36
N THR A 204 17.39 -19.35 -5.07
CA THR A 204 17.93 -18.05 -5.51
C THR A 204 17.43 -17.72 -6.91
N LYS A 205 17.20 -16.42 -7.15
CA LYS A 205 16.92 -15.86 -8.48
C LYS A 205 18.00 -14.83 -8.80
N GLU A 206 18.62 -14.93 -9.98
CA GLU A 206 19.49 -13.85 -10.45
C GLU A 206 18.67 -12.59 -10.68
N THR A 207 19.06 -11.51 -10.02
CA THR A 207 18.41 -10.22 -10.13
C THR A 207 19.45 -9.15 -10.36
N VAL A 208 19.11 -8.15 -11.16
CA VAL A 208 19.96 -6.97 -11.37
C VAL A 208 19.80 -6.04 -10.16
N VAL A 209 20.90 -5.72 -9.51
CA VAL A 209 20.96 -4.82 -8.37
C VAL A 209 21.85 -3.62 -8.66
N SER A 210 21.56 -2.48 -8.04
CA SER A 210 22.43 -1.32 -8.10
C SER A 210 23.66 -1.52 -7.22
N THR A 211 24.84 -1.16 -7.69
CA THR A 211 26.04 -1.15 -6.82
C THR A 211 26.09 0.05 -5.89
N THR A 212 25.31 1.10 -6.20
CA THR A 212 25.24 2.34 -5.40
C THR A 212 24.17 2.27 -4.31
N ASP A 213 23.04 1.58 -4.58
CA ASP A 213 21.92 1.38 -3.67
C ASP A 213 21.36 -0.04 -3.87
N PRO A 214 21.99 -1.06 -3.25
CA PRO A 214 21.67 -2.47 -3.49
C PRO A 214 20.25 -2.89 -3.09
N GLU A 215 19.60 -2.14 -2.20
CA GLU A 215 18.24 -2.42 -1.73
C GLU A 215 17.16 -1.81 -2.64
N SER A 216 17.55 -1.01 -3.64
CA SER A 216 16.61 -0.54 -4.66
C SER A 216 16.33 -1.61 -5.70
N GLY A 217 15.11 -1.66 -6.22
CA GLY A 217 14.70 -2.60 -7.26
C GLY A 217 14.67 -1.97 -8.65
N VAL A 218 14.85 -2.79 -9.70
CA VAL A 218 14.68 -2.33 -11.09
C VAL A 218 13.19 -2.20 -11.40
N PHE A 219 12.74 -0.98 -11.66
CA PHE A 219 11.39 -0.69 -12.12
C PHE A 219 11.35 -0.52 -13.65
N HIS A 220 10.34 -1.12 -14.26
CA HIS A 220 10.09 -1.08 -15.70
C HIS A 220 8.66 -0.65 -15.96
N LYS A 221 8.45 0.42 -16.71
CA LYS A 221 7.12 0.84 -17.17
C LYS A 221 7.17 1.16 -18.67
N GLY A 222 6.60 0.25 -19.47
CA GLY A 222 6.69 0.33 -20.93
C GLY A 222 8.13 0.23 -21.42
N GLU A 223 8.35 0.47 -22.72
CA GLU A 223 9.67 0.32 -23.34
C GLU A 223 10.67 1.43 -22.96
N HIS A 224 10.17 2.59 -22.53
CA HIS A 224 11.00 3.80 -22.41
C HIS A 224 11.38 4.18 -20.98
N LYS A 225 10.80 3.55 -19.95
CA LYS A 225 11.07 3.93 -18.55
C LYS A 225 11.64 2.78 -17.73
N LYS A 226 12.96 2.77 -17.61
CA LYS A 226 13.71 1.86 -16.75
C LYS A 226 14.52 2.67 -15.75
N CYS A 227 14.38 2.37 -14.45
CA CYS A 227 15.18 3.00 -13.40
C CYS A 227 15.25 2.10 -12.16
N PHE A 228 16.22 2.36 -11.28
CA PHE A 228 16.13 1.85 -9.92
C PHE A 228 15.12 2.65 -9.12
N ALA A 229 14.26 1.98 -8.38
CA ALA A 229 13.18 2.59 -7.62
C ALA A 229 12.89 1.81 -6.34
N TYR A 230 12.20 2.49 -5.45
CA TYR A 230 11.43 1.91 -4.35
C TYR A 230 9.94 2.04 -4.67
N GLU A 231 9.13 1.24 -4.05
CA GLU A 231 7.67 1.33 -4.13
C GLU A 231 7.08 1.55 -2.75
N ALA A 232 6.24 2.58 -2.63
CA ALA A 232 5.49 2.86 -1.42
C ALA A 232 4.06 2.35 -1.59
N HIS A 233 3.77 1.22 -0.95
CA HIS A 233 2.43 0.67 -0.83
C HIS A 233 1.72 1.41 0.29
N THR A 234 0.56 1.98 0.00
CA THR A 234 -0.08 2.97 0.84
C THR A 234 -1.56 2.66 1.00
N ALA A 235 -2.07 2.82 2.20
CA ALA A 235 -3.49 2.78 2.50
C ALA A 235 -3.97 4.17 2.89
N CYS A 236 -5.09 4.65 2.34
CA CYS A 236 -5.71 5.91 2.75
C CYS A 236 -7.22 5.74 2.96
N ASP A 237 -7.81 6.66 3.72
CA ASP A 237 -9.25 6.72 3.98
C ASP A 237 -10.02 7.51 2.90
N LYS A 238 -11.33 7.63 3.05
CA LYS A 238 -12.19 8.42 2.16
C LYS A 238 -11.86 9.92 2.17
N HIS A 239 -11.23 10.42 3.21
CA HIS A 239 -10.80 11.81 3.33
C HIS A 239 -9.36 12.04 2.87
N ASN A 240 -8.69 11.02 2.30
CA ASN A 240 -7.31 11.06 1.81
C ASN A 240 -6.28 11.26 2.96
N PHE A 241 -6.57 10.84 4.18
CA PHE A 241 -5.56 10.64 5.20
C PHE A 241 -4.84 9.33 4.93
N VAL A 242 -3.52 9.36 4.92
CA VAL A 242 -2.70 8.17 4.77
C VAL A 242 -2.66 7.42 6.09
N LEU A 243 -3.22 6.21 6.12
CA LEU A 243 -3.42 5.41 7.33
C LEU A 243 -2.26 4.44 7.60
N GLY A 244 -1.58 3.99 6.54
CA GLY A 244 -0.47 3.05 6.64
C GLY A 244 0.41 3.09 5.39
N VAL A 245 1.68 2.71 5.57
CA VAL A 245 2.70 2.72 4.51
C VAL A 245 3.68 1.57 4.69
N TYR A 246 3.88 0.81 3.64
CA TYR A 246 4.91 -0.22 3.56
C TYR A 246 5.79 0.01 2.33
N VAL A 247 7.10 0.09 2.50
CA VAL A 247 8.04 0.38 1.40
C VAL A 247 8.80 -0.87 1.01
N THR A 248 8.90 -1.12 -0.29
CA THR A 248 9.64 -2.26 -0.86
C THR A 248 10.62 -1.81 -1.95
N PRO A 249 11.59 -2.66 -2.34
CA PRO A 249 12.27 -2.49 -3.62
C PRO A 249 11.26 -2.43 -4.78
N GLY A 250 11.48 -1.57 -5.78
CA GLY A 250 10.52 -1.32 -6.85
C GLY A 250 10.29 -2.46 -7.85
N ASN A 251 10.87 -3.64 -7.61
CA ASN A 251 10.66 -4.87 -8.37
C ASN A 251 9.86 -5.92 -7.58
N VAL A 252 9.36 -5.58 -6.41
CA VAL A 252 8.47 -6.43 -5.61
C VAL A 252 7.04 -6.24 -6.09
N HIS A 253 6.32 -7.34 -6.28
CA HIS A 253 4.94 -7.27 -6.74
C HIS A 253 4.00 -6.80 -5.62
N ASP A 254 3.01 -5.98 -5.95
CA ASP A 254 2.05 -5.37 -5.01
C ASP A 254 1.38 -6.38 -4.07
N SER A 255 1.04 -7.57 -4.59
CA SER A 255 0.41 -8.63 -3.79
C SER A 255 1.29 -9.17 -2.67
N VAL A 256 2.62 -9.04 -2.76
CA VAL A 256 3.56 -9.45 -1.71
C VAL A 256 3.60 -8.43 -0.58
N ALA A 257 3.52 -7.15 -0.94
CA ALA A 257 3.55 -6.04 0.00
C ALA A 257 2.20 -5.81 0.72
N PHE A 258 1.13 -6.40 0.19
CA PHE A 258 -0.22 -6.23 0.74
C PHE A 258 -0.32 -6.69 2.20
N ASP A 259 0.20 -7.87 2.51
CA ASP A 259 0.03 -8.49 3.82
C ASP A 259 0.55 -7.62 4.99
N PRO A 260 1.82 -7.15 5.00
CA PRO A 260 2.31 -6.32 6.09
C PRO A 260 1.57 -4.98 6.19
N LEU A 261 1.19 -4.36 5.06
CA LEU A 261 0.39 -3.14 5.07
C LEU A 261 -1.01 -3.39 5.63
N TYR A 262 -1.66 -4.47 5.20
CA TYR A 262 -3.02 -4.81 5.62
C TYR A 262 -3.09 -5.26 7.08
N ASP A 263 -2.05 -5.94 7.60
CA ASP A 263 -1.93 -6.25 9.03
C ASP A 263 -1.91 -4.98 9.89
N GLU A 264 -1.17 -3.96 9.44
CA GLU A 264 -1.12 -2.66 10.12
C GLU A 264 -2.50 -1.98 10.11
N VAL A 265 -3.16 -1.99 8.96
CA VAL A 265 -4.52 -1.43 8.80
C VAL A 265 -5.53 -2.18 9.68
N CYS A 266 -5.54 -3.50 9.67
CA CYS A 266 -6.47 -4.31 10.48
C CYS A 266 -6.27 -4.07 11.98
N ARG A 267 -5.03 -3.87 12.43
CA ARG A 267 -4.70 -3.61 13.83
C ARG A 267 -5.16 -2.24 14.30
N ASN A 268 -4.98 -1.22 13.45
CA ASN A 268 -5.24 0.18 13.82
C ASN A 268 -6.67 0.61 13.52
N TYR A 269 -7.33 -0.01 12.53
CA TYR A 269 -8.68 0.34 12.04
C TYR A 269 -9.52 -0.93 11.82
N PRO A 270 -9.81 -1.69 12.90
CA PRO A 270 -10.51 -2.98 12.78
C PRO A 270 -11.95 -2.85 12.25
N GLU A 271 -12.55 -1.66 12.34
CA GLU A 271 -13.93 -1.35 11.95
C GLU A 271 -14.11 -1.19 10.43
N HIS A 272 -13.03 -1.15 9.63
CA HIS A 272 -13.17 -1.01 8.18
C HIS A 272 -13.92 -2.18 7.56
N LYS A 273 -14.78 -1.86 6.60
CA LYS A 273 -15.66 -2.84 5.93
C LYS A 273 -15.22 -3.17 4.52
N THR A 274 -14.61 -2.20 3.85
CA THR A 274 -14.28 -2.33 2.41
C THR A 274 -12.83 -1.95 2.14
N VAL A 275 -12.16 -2.78 1.35
CA VAL A 275 -10.85 -2.49 0.77
C VAL A 275 -11.04 -2.24 -0.73
N VAL A 276 -10.58 -1.09 -1.21
CA VAL A 276 -10.63 -0.70 -2.61
C VAL A 276 -9.21 -0.73 -3.18
N ALA A 277 -8.95 -1.62 -4.12
CA ALA A 277 -7.61 -1.82 -4.67
C ALA A 277 -7.66 -2.07 -6.19
N ASP A 278 -6.51 -2.01 -6.85
CA ASP A 278 -6.44 -2.32 -8.26
C ASP A 278 -6.42 -3.85 -8.53
N SER A 279 -6.34 -4.23 -9.81
CA SER A 279 -6.35 -5.64 -10.20
C SER A 279 -5.10 -6.43 -9.78
N ALA A 280 -3.98 -5.77 -9.47
CA ALA A 280 -2.77 -6.44 -9.02
C ALA A 280 -2.96 -7.09 -7.63
N TYR A 281 -3.89 -6.55 -6.84
CA TYR A 281 -4.26 -7.09 -5.52
C TYR A 281 -5.32 -8.21 -5.60
N LYS A 282 -5.96 -8.45 -6.76
CA LYS A 282 -6.96 -9.52 -6.93
C LYS A 282 -6.29 -10.87 -7.10
N THR A 283 -5.71 -11.40 -6.04
CA THR A 283 -5.14 -12.76 -5.99
C THR A 283 -6.00 -13.66 -5.10
N PRO A 284 -5.99 -14.99 -5.30
CA PRO A 284 -6.79 -15.91 -4.48
C PRO A 284 -6.57 -15.73 -2.98
N TRP A 285 -5.31 -15.53 -2.57
CA TRP A 285 -4.95 -15.29 -1.16
C TRP A 285 -5.56 -13.98 -0.61
N ILE A 286 -5.38 -12.86 -1.31
CA ILE A 286 -5.87 -11.56 -0.86
C ILE A 286 -7.40 -11.57 -0.80
N CYS A 287 -8.06 -12.16 -1.81
CA CYS A 287 -9.51 -12.31 -1.80
C CYS A 287 -9.97 -13.13 -0.59
N LYS A 288 -9.38 -14.31 -0.37
CA LYS A 288 -9.68 -15.15 0.81
C LYS A 288 -9.50 -14.37 2.11
N ARG A 289 -8.39 -13.68 2.26
CA ARG A 289 -8.05 -12.95 3.48
C ARG A 289 -9.06 -11.86 3.81
N ILE A 290 -9.51 -11.10 2.80
CA ILE A 290 -10.47 -10.01 2.99
C ILE A 290 -11.87 -10.56 3.22
N PHE A 291 -12.38 -11.41 2.32
CA PHE A 291 -13.74 -11.97 2.45
C PHE A 291 -13.88 -12.90 3.65
N GLY A 292 -12.87 -13.72 3.94
CA GLY A 292 -12.85 -14.61 5.10
C GLY A 292 -12.86 -13.87 6.45
N SER A 293 -12.50 -12.58 6.46
CA SER A 293 -12.64 -11.70 7.64
C SER A 293 -13.97 -10.92 7.68
N GLY A 294 -14.94 -11.25 6.83
CA GLY A 294 -16.24 -10.57 6.74
C GLY A 294 -16.17 -9.17 6.10
N ARG A 295 -15.10 -8.86 5.37
CA ARG A 295 -14.90 -7.59 4.67
C ARG A 295 -15.02 -7.77 3.16
N VAL A 296 -15.12 -6.67 2.42
CA VAL A 296 -15.33 -6.68 0.99
C VAL A 296 -14.13 -6.14 0.24
N LEU A 297 -13.72 -6.82 -0.83
CA LEU A 297 -12.73 -6.32 -1.78
C LEU A 297 -13.43 -5.76 -3.02
N SER A 298 -13.27 -4.45 -3.26
CA SER A 298 -13.73 -3.79 -4.47
C SER A 298 -12.56 -3.58 -5.43
N THR A 299 -12.61 -4.25 -6.59
CA THR A 299 -11.56 -4.17 -7.62
C THR A 299 -12.15 -3.99 -9.02
N CYS A 300 -11.28 -3.71 -10.00
CA CYS A 300 -11.69 -3.71 -11.41
C CYS A 300 -11.70 -5.11 -12.03
N TYR A 301 -12.33 -5.18 -13.19
CA TYR A 301 -12.28 -6.37 -14.04
C TYR A 301 -10.88 -6.59 -14.61
N THR A 302 -10.43 -7.82 -14.54
CA THR A 302 -9.23 -8.26 -15.26
C THR A 302 -9.65 -9.31 -16.26
N ARG A 303 -9.48 -9.00 -17.55
CA ARG A 303 -9.78 -9.97 -18.60
C ARG A 303 -8.87 -11.19 -18.45
N PRO A 304 -9.41 -12.40 -18.30
CA PRO A 304 -8.61 -13.60 -18.28
C PRO A 304 -7.81 -13.74 -19.58
N LYS A 305 -6.55 -14.16 -19.46
CA LYS A 305 -5.71 -14.44 -20.63
C LYS A 305 -6.26 -15.70 -21.31
N THR A 306 -6.61 -15.59 -22.57
CA THR A 306 -6.99 -16.71 -23.42
C THR A 306 -5.85 -16.96 -24.40
N LYS A 307 -5.56 -18.24 -24.72
CA LYS A 307 -4.66 -18.55 -25.82
C LYS A 307 -5.26 -17.99 -27.12
N GLU A 308 -4.41 -17.51 -28.01
CA GLU A 308 -4.80 -17.11 -29.34
C GLU A 308 -5.47 -18.33 -30.03
N ASN A 309 -6.67 -18.13 -30.55
CA ASN A 309 -7.51 -19.19 -31.12
C ASN A 309 -7.97 -20.32 -30.17
N GLY A 310 -7.90 -20.11 -28.84
CA GLY A 310 -8.41 -21.06 -27.84
C GLY A 310 -9.83 -20.71 -27.37
N HIS A 311 -10.52 -21.68 -26.77
CA HIS A 311 -11.79 -21.42 -26.11
C HIS A 311 -11.56 -20.45 -24.92
N PRO A 312 -12.35 -19.37 -24.82
CA PRO A 312 -12.30 -18.46 -23.69
C PRO A 312 -12.60 -19.17 -22.37
N TRP A 313 -11.96 -18.73 -21.29
CA TRP A 313 -12.13 -19.28 -19.94
C TRP A 313 -13.61 -19.37 -19.52
N TRP A 314 -14.43 -18.37 -19.80
CA TRP A 314 -15.86 -18.33 -19.40
C TRP A 314 -16.75 -19.36 -20.10
N MET A 315 -16.25 -20.08 -21.10
CA MET A 315 -16.96 -21.18 -21.74
C MET A 315 -16.82 -22.50 -20.96
N TYR A 316 -15.93 -22.52 -19.97
CA TYR A 316 -15.80 -23.65 -19.06
C TYR A 316 -16.57 -23.35 -17.78
N VAL A 317 -17.66 -24.08 -17.54
CA VAL A 317 -18.55 -23.85 -16.41
C VAL A 317 -18.21 -24.84 -15.29
N TYR A 318 -17.98 -24.32 -14.10
CA TYR A 318 -17.78 -25.16 -12.92
C TYR A 318 -19.14 -25.54 -12.33
N ASP A 319 -19.36 -26.85 -12.15
CA ASP A 319 -20.52 -27.42 -11.49
C ASP A 319 -20.15 -27.75 -10.04
N GLU A 320 -20.69 -26.97 -9.10
CA GLU A 320 -20.39 -27.10 -7.67
C GLU A 320 -20.98 -28.37 -7.05
N TYR A 321 -22.08 -28.88 -7.61
CA TYR A 321 -22.78 -30.03 -7.07
C TYR A 321 -22.02 -31.34 -7.36
N PHE A 322 -21.51 -31.50 -8.59
CA PHE A 322 -20.76 -32.69 -9.01
C PHE A 322 -19.24 -32.50 -8.83
N ASP A 323 -18.76 -31.31 -8.50
CA ASP A 323 -17.34 -30.94 -8.50
C ASP A 323 -16.63 -31.27 -9.81
N ASP A 324 -17.26 -30.86 -10.91
CA ASP A 324 -16.81 -31.09 -12.27
C ASP A 324 -16.70 -29.77 -13.04
N VAL A 325 -15.91 -29.74 -14.12
CA VAL A 325 -15.90 -28.62 -15.06
C VAL A 325 -16.52 -29.04 -16.38
N ILE A 326 -17.54 -28.36 -16.82
CA ILE A 326 -18.21 -28.61 -18.09
C ILE A 326 -17.53 -27.80 -19.19
N CYS A 327 -17.08 -28.47 -20.27
CA CYS A 327 -16.44 -27.83 -21.40
C CYS A 327 -17.47 -27.25 -22.38
N PRO A 328 -17.07 -26.41 -23.37
CA PRO A 328 -17.97 -25.84 -24.38
C PRO A 328 -18.77 -26.88 -25.19
N GLU A 329 -18.32 -28.12 -25.31
CA GLU A 329 -18.99 -29.24 -25.95
C GLU A 329 -19.81 -30.08 -24.97
N TYR A 330 -20.20 -29.50 -23.84
CA TYR A 330 -21.04 -30.12 -22.79
C TYR A 330 -20.49 -31.45 -22.25
N ARG A 331 -19.15 -31.60 -22.20
CA ARG A 331 -18.50 -32.77 -21.61
C ARG A 331 -17.93 -32.42 -20.27
N ALA A 332 -18.14 -33.30 -19.28
CA ALA A 332 -17.59 -33.13 -17.95
C ALA A 332 -16.08 -33.45 -17.92
N LEU A 333 -15.32 -32.58 -17.29
CA LEU A 333 -13.94 -32.79 -16.88
C LEU A 333 -13.97 -33.07 -15.39
N HIS A 334 -13.53 -34.27 -15.01
CA HIS A 334 -13.60 -34.73 -13.63
C HIS A 334 -12.34 -34.32 -12.85
N TYR A 335 -12.50 -34.15 -11.55
CA TYR A 335 -11.39 -33.91 -10.64
C TYR A 335 -10.33 -35.01 -10.78
N SER A 336 -9.08 -34.61 -10.95
CA SER A 336 -7.93 -35.51 -11.08
C SER A 336 -7.03 -35.46 -9.87
N THR A 337 -6.61 -34.24 -9.49
CA THR A 337 -5.69 -34.01 -8.35
C THR A 337 -5.69 -32.53 -8.00
N THR A 338 -5.19 -32.21 -6.80
CA THR A 338 -4.83 -30.84 -6.42
C THR A 338 -3.30 -30.77 -6.30
N ASN A 339 -2.71 -29.80 -6.99
CA ASN A 339 -1.26 -29.62 -7.00
C ASN A 339 -0.77 -28.83 -5.78
N ARG A 340 0.56 -28.77 -5.56
CA ARG A 340 1.16 -28.04 -4.41
C ARG A 340 0.95 -26.54 -4.46
N GLU A 341 0.60 -25.96 -5.61
CA GLU A 341 0.31 -24.54 -5.78
C GLU A 341 -1.14 -24.18 -5.45
N GLY A 342 -1.96 -25.17 -5.06
CA GLY A 342 -3.35 -25.01 -4.69
C GLY A 342 -4.34 -25.03 -5.85
N TYR A 343 -3.93 -25.56 -7.01
CA TYR A 343 -4.86 -25.70 -8.14
C TYR A 343 -5.41 -27.12 -8.20
N ARG A 344 -6.73 -27.26 -8.18
CA ARG A 344 -7.48 -28.45 -8.57
C ARG A 344 -7.36 -28.61 -10.08
N GLU A 345 -7.00 -29.80 -10.55
CA GLU A 345 -6.91 -30.14 -11.97
C GLU A 345 -8.10 -31.00 -12.35
N TYR A 346 -8.91 -30.52 -13.29
CA TYR A 346 -10.04 -31.22 -13.88
C TYR A 346 -9.64 -31.69 -15.26
N LYS A 347 -9.79 -33.01 -15.53
CA LYS A 347 -9.34 -33.65 -16.79
C LYS A 347 -10.48 -34.29 -17.54
N SER A 348 -10.49 -34.08 -18.85
CA SER A 348 -11.38 -34.79 -19.75
C SER A 348 -10.93 -36.22 -19.97
N ARG A 349 -11.86 -37.10 -20.31
CA ARG A 349 -11.53 -38.44 -20.76
C ARG A 349 -11.04 -38.39 -22.23
N ALA A 350 -9.89 -39.04 -22.49
CA ALA A 350 -9.21 -38.99 -23.81
C ALA A 350 -10.11 -39.40 -24.99
N TYR A 351 -10.93 -40.45 -24.80
CA TYR A 351 -11.82 -40.92 -25.86
C TYR A 351 -12.89 -39.90 -26.29
N LEU A 352 -13.37 -39.07 -25.35
CA LEU A 352 -14.33 -38.01 -25.63
C LEU A 352 -13.72 -36.86 -26.45
N CYS A 353 -12.47 -36.49 -26.13
CA CYS A 353 -11.78 -35.44 -26.87
C CYS A 353 -11.17 -35.91 -28.20
N LYS A 354 -10.93 -37.20 -28.37
CA LYS A 354 -10.38 -37.77 -29.61
C LYS A 354 -11.31 -37.50 -30.81
N SER A 355 -12.63 -37.61 -30.59
CA SER A 355 -13.69 -37.38 -31.60
C SER A 355 -14.33 -36.00 -31.51
N CYS A 356 -13.78 -35.09 -30.68
CA CYS A 356 -14.37 -33.77 -30.46
C CYS A 356 -14.14 -32.85 -31.69
N PRO A 357 -15.19 -32.18 -32.20
CA PRO A 357 -15.09 -31.32 -33.40
C PRO A 357 -14.20 -30.08 -33.13
N THR A 358 -14.17 -29.58 -31.89
CA THR A 358 -13.39 -28.41 -31.52
C THR A 358 -12.01 -28.74 -30.92
N ARG A 359 -11.56 -29.97 -31.02
CA ARG A 359 -10.28 -30.43 -30.45
C ARG A 359 -9.11 -29.54 -30.86
N GLY A 360 -8.99 -29.16 -32.14
CA GLY A 360 -7.87 -28.40 -32.68
C GLY A 360 -7.69 -27.03 -32.05
N ILE A 361 -8.77 -26.41 -31.55
CA ILE A 361 -8.76 -25.15 -30.85
C ILE A 361 -8.76 -25.32 -29.33
N CYS A 362 -9.16 -26.49 -28.82
CA CYS A 362 -9.29 -26.74 -27.38
C CYS A 362 -7.99 -27.24 -26.73
N THR A 363 -7.30 -28.21 -27.33
CA THR A 363 -6.11 -28.82 -26.74
C THR A 363 -5.12 -29.32 -27.79
N GLU A 364 -3.84 -29.05 -27.53
CA GLU A 364 -2.70 -29.55 -28.33
C GLU A 364 -2.12 -30.86 -27.74
N SER A 365 -2.75 -31.41 -26.71
CA SER A 365 -2.25 -32.62 -26.03
C SER A 365 -2.23 -33.82 -26.97
N SER A 366 -1.08 -34.48 -27.09
CA SER A 366 -0.92 -35.73 -27.82
C SER A 366 -1.80 -36.87 -27.26
N ARG A 367 -2.10 -36.81 -25.95
CA ARG A 367 -2.99 -37.75 -25.26
C ARG A 367 -4.49 -37.46 -25.48
N CYS A 368 -4.83 -36.42 -26.21
CA CYS A 368 -6.22 -35.95 -26.43
C CYS A 368 -6.94 -35.64 -25.11
N GLU A 369 -6.23 -35.05 -24.15
CA GLU A 369 -6.80 -34.64 -22.85
C GLU A 369 -6.80 -33.11 -22.73
N LYS A 370 -7.88 -32.58 -22.20
CA LYS A 370 -7.98 -31.18 -21.75
C LYS A 370 -7.88 -31.13 -20.25
N THR A 371 -7.00 -30.28 -19.73
CA THR A 371 -6.93 -29.97 -18.30
C THR A 371 -7.37 -28.55 -18.08
N VAL A 372 -8.28 -28.35 -17.12
CA VAL A 372 -8.71 -27.04 -16.61
C VAL A 372 -8.29 -26.96 -15.15
N MET A 373 -7.73 -25.83 -14.76
CA MET A 373 -7.25 -25.62 -13.40
C MET A 373 -8.16 -24.61 -12.67
N ARG A 374 -8.58 -24.94 -11.44
CA ARG A 374 -9.32 -24.06 -10.54
C ARG A 374 -8.59 -23.98 -9.20
N HIS A 375 -8.28 -22.77 -8.73
CA HIS A 375 -7.62 -22.62 -7.43
C HIS A 375 -8.59 -22.99 -6.29
N ILE A 376 -8.11 -23.59 -5.19
CA ILE A 376 -8.94 -23.94 -4.02
C ILE A 376 -9.66 -22.74 -3.40
N TRP A 377 -9.13 -21.53 -3.61
CA TRP A 377 -9.71 -20.25 -3.18
C TRP A 377 -10.37 -19.47 -4.32
N GLN A 378 -10.73 -20.14 -5.41
CA GLN A 378 -11.32 -19.49 -6.58
C GLN A 378 -12.67 -18.83 -6.28
N ASP A 379 -13.44 -19.39 -5.35
CA ASP A 379 -14.74 -18.85 -4.93
C ASP A 379 -14.62 -17.42 -4.40
N TYR A 380 -13.57 -17.13 -3.61
CA TYR A 380 -13.30 -15.76 -3.15
C TYR A 380 -12.94 -14.80 -4.29
N VAL A 381 -12.29 -15.28 -5.34
CA VAL A 381 -12.01 -14.46 -6.54
C VAL A 381 -13.30 -14.17 -7.29
N GLU A 382 -14.19 -15.14 -7.39
CA GLU A 382 -15.52 -15.00 -8.01
C GLU A 382 -16.42 -14.06 -7.19
N MET A 383 -16.35 -14.10 -5.84
CA MET A 383 -17.00 -13.11 -4.98
C MET A 383 -16.54 -11.68 -5.33
N ALA A 384 -15.24 -11.45 -5.53
CA ALA A 384 -14.74 -10.14 -5.94
C ALA A 384 -15.25 -9.72 -7.33
N GLU A 385 -15.44 -10.67 -8.26
CA GLU A 385 -16.07 -10.40 -9.55
C GLU A 385 -17.55 -10.04 -9.43
N HIS A 386 -18.30 -10.65 -8.53
CA HIS A 386 -19.70 -10.32 -8.31
C HIS A 386 -19.86 -8.95 -7.64
N VAL A 387 -19.03 -8.63 -6.65
CA VAL A 387 -19.03 -7.35 -5.93
C VAL A 387 -18.92 -6.16 -6.89
N ARG A 388 -18.13 -6.26 -7.96
CA ARG A 388 -17.96 -5.16 -8.93
C ARG A 388 -19.23 -4.75 -9.67
N TYR A 389 -20.25 -5.61 -9.74
CA TYR A 389 -21.54 -5.29 -10.35
C TYR A 389 -22.47 -4.56 -9.38
N MET A 390 -22.20 -4.61 -8.08
CA MET A 390 -23.03 -3.94 -7.07
C MET A 390 -22.79 -2.42 -7.12
N PRO A 391 -23.85 -1.58 -7.22
CA PRO A 391 -23.72 -0.14 -7.42
C PRO A 391 -22.84 0.56 -6.39
N VAL A 392 -22.95 0.18 -5.12
CA VAL A 392 -22.17 0.76 -4.00
C VAL A 392 -20.67 0.56 -4.19
N TYR A 393 -20.24 -0.66 -4.50
CA TYR A 393 -18.82 -0.98 -4.65
C TYR A 393 -18.24 -0.47 -5.98
N LYS A 394 -19.06 -0.43 -7.03
CA LYS A 394 -18.70 0.21 -8.29
C LYS A 394 -18.42 1.71 -8.11
N GLU A 395 -19.23 2.39 -7.33
CA GLU A 395 -19.01 3.81 -7.02
C GLU A 395 -17.75 4.00 -6.13
N LEU A 396 -17.56 3.17 -5.10
CA LEU A 396 -16.35 3.19 -4.29
C LEU A 396 -15.08 3.00 -5.13
N TYR A 397 -15.13 2.08 -6.12
CA TYR A 397 -14.00 1.88 -7.02
C TYR A 397 -13.73 3.12 -7.89
N ARG A 398 -14.76 3.82 -8.36
CA ARG A 398 -14.61 5.09 -9.12
C ARG A 398 -13.92 6.17 -8.29
N LEU A 399 -14.20 6.23 -7.00
CA LEU A 399 -13.58 7.19 -6.10
C LEU A 399 -12.06 6.99 -5.95
N ARG A 400 -11.50 5.83 -6.33
CA ARG A 400 -10.06 5.53 -6.23
C ARG A 400 -9.20 6.63 -6.85
N LYS A 401 -9.59 7.17 -8.01
CA LYS A 401 -8.90 8.27 -8.71
C LYS A 401 -8.84 9.56 -7.87
N GLU A 402 -9.90 9.84 -7.13
CA GLU A 402 -10.00 11.05 -6.29
C GLU A 402 -9.39 10.83 -4.90
N LYS A 403 -9.13 9.59 -4.50
CA LYS A 403 -8.58 9.24 -3.20
C LYS A 403 -7.09 8.91 -3.32
N ILE A 404 -6.74 7.67 -3.50
CA ILE A 404 -5.33 7.24 -3.44
C ILE A 404 -4.47 7.81 -4.59
N GLU A 405 -4.99 7.91 -5.82
CA GLU A 405 -4.23 8.49 -6.92
C GLU A 405 -3.96 9.99 -6.69
N ARG A 406 -4.92 10.71 -6.10
CA ARG A 406 -4.72 12.11 -5.71
C ARG A 406 -3.71 12.27 -4.58
N VAL A 407 -3.71 11.36 -3.59
CA VAL A 407 -2.67 11.31 -2.54
C VAL A 407 -1.29 11.20 -3.17
N PHE A 408 -1.12 10.32 -4.15
CA PHE A 408 0.15 10.15 -4.85
C PHE A 408 0.53 11.35 -5.72
N ALA A 409 -0.44 11.96 -6.38
CA ALA A 409 -0.20 13.19 -7.13
C ALA A 409 0.29 14.31 -6.22
N ASP A 410 -0.39 14.56 -5.10
CA ASP A 410 0.01 15.57 -4.12
C ASP A 410 1.38 15.26 -3.50
N ALA A 411 1.67 13.99 -3.17
CA ALA A 411 2.97 13.57 -2.65
C ALA A 411 4.11 13.87 -3.64
N LYS A 412 3.89 13.59 -4.93
CA LYS A 412 4.89 13.77 -5.98
C LYS A 412 5.09 15.24 -6.37
N GLU A 413 3.98 15.99 -6.53
CA GLU A 413 4.04 17.36 -7.07
C GLU A 413 4.32 18.40 -5.96
N LYS A 414 3.67 18.27 -4.80
CA LYS A 414 3.73 19.27 -3.75
C LYS A 414 4.75 18.95 -2.66
N HIS A 415 5.05 17.67 -2.48
CA HIS A 415 5.91 17.19 -1.39
C HIS A 415 7.21 16.56 -1.88
N GLY A 416 7.53 16.64 -3.19
CA GLY A 416 8.82 16.22 -3.76
C GLY A 416 9.09 14.71 -3.65
N MET A 417 8.05 13.84 -3.77
CA MET A 417 8.21 12.39 -3.61
C MET A 417 8.52 11.63 -4.91
N ARG A 418 8.84 12.34 -6.00
CA ARG A 418 9.23 11.69 -7.28
C ARG A 418 10.58 11.00 -7.22
N TYR A 419 11.50 11.53 -6.41
CA TYR A 419 12.87 11.09 -6.30
C TYR A 419 13.32 11.17 -4.84
N THR A 420 14.06 10.16 -4.38
CA THR A 420 14.68 10.18 -3.06
C THR A 420 16.21 10.34 -3.16
N GLN A 421 16.79 11.16 -2.29
CA GLN A 421 18.23 11.26 -2.13
C GLN A 421 18.76 10.22 -1.14
N TYR A 422 17.88 9.63 -0.32
CA TYR A 422 18.25 8.60 0.64
C TYR A 422 18.48 7.26 -0.05
N ARG A 423 19.35 6.46 0.54
CA ARG A 423 19.69 5.11 0.09
C ARG A 423 19.43 4.11 1.22
N GLY A 424 19.11 2.89 0.83
CA GLY A 424 18.74 1.83 1.76
C GLY A 424 17.27 1.90 2.20
N LEU A 425 16.67 0.71 2.32
CA LEU A 425 15.23 0.55 2.56
C LEU A 425 14.76 1.23 3.84
N ALA A 426 15.53 1.12 4.92
CA ALA A 426 15.19 1.73 6.22
C ALA A 426 15.11 3.26 6.14
N GLN A 427 16.10 3.90 5.52
CA GLN A 427 16.13 5.36 5.39
C GLN A 427 15.03 5.87 4.46
N VAL A 428 14.78 5.16 3.36
CA VAL A 428 13.69 5.52 2.42
C VAL A 428 12.34 5.32 3.08
N THR A 429 12.14 4.27 3.87
CA THR A 429 10.90 4.04 4.63
C THR A 429 10.62 5.19 5.60
N ASN A 430 11.61 5.61 6.39
CA ASN A 430 11.48 6.73 7.30
C ASN A 430 11.14 8.04 6.56
N TRP A 431 11.82 8.29 5.46
CA TRP A 431 11.57 9.47 4.63
C TRP A 431 10.16 9.48 4.03
N VAL A 432 9.66 8.34 3.54
CA VAL A 432 8.29 8.21 3.00
C VAL A 432 7.26 8.43 4.11
N LYS A 433 7.43 7.79 5.28
CA LYS A 433 6.51 7.94 6.42
C LYS A 433 6.44 9.38 6.89
N LEU A 434 7.57 10.08 7.00
CA LEU A 434 7.59 11.50 7.39
C LEU A 434 6.91 12.40 6.35
N LYS A 435 7.05 12.11 5.06
CA LYS A 435 6.33 12.86 4.03
C LYS A 435 4.82 12.70 4.16
N PHE A 436 4.35 11.48 4.33
CA PHE A 436 2.92 11.26 4.54
C PHE A 436 2.41 11.81 5.88
N ALA A 437 3.22 11.74 6.94
CA ALA A 437 2.91 12.43 8.21
C ALA A 437 2.76 13.94 8.01
N ALA A 438 3.68 14.57 7.27
CA ALA A 438 3.60 16.00 6.94
C ALA A 438 2.36 16.34 6.08
N MET A 439 2.00 15.48 5.13
CA MET A 439 0.77 15.62 4.33
C MET A 439 -0.49 15.52 5.19
N ASN A 440 -0.55 14.54 6.06
CA ASN A 440 -1.65 14.36 7.01
C ASN A 440 -1.76 15.57 7.95
N LEU A 441 -0.65 16.03 8.50
CA LEU A 441 -0.59 17.19 9.40
C LEU A 441 -1.03 18.47 8.70
N LYS A 442 -0.57 18.72 7.48
CA LYS A 442 -1.02 19.86 6.66
C LYS A 442 -2.52 19.85 6.46
N LYS A 443 -3.10 18.69 6.19
CA LYS A 443 -4.55 18.53 6.03
C LYS A 443 -5.29 18.76 7.34
N LEU A 444 -4.85 18.12 8.43
CA LEU A 444 -5.39 18.29 9.78
C LEU A 444 -5.42 19.77 10.15
N ALA A 445 -4.28 20.45 10.03
CA ALA A 445 -4.14 21.87 10.35
C ALA A 445 -5.09 22.78 9.52
N THR A 446 -5.19 22.50 8.22
CA THR A 446 -6.07 23.26 7.33
C THR A 446 -7.54 23.03 7.66
N TRP A 447 -7.93 21.79 7.98
CA TRP A 447 -9.32 21.47 8.30
C TRP A 447 -9.74 22.02 9.66
N LYS A 448 -8.89 21.88 10.67
CA LYS A 448 -9.11 22.46 12.01
C LYS A 448 -9.25 23.98 11.95
N TRP A 449 -8.36 24.65 11.23
CA TRP A 449 -8.41 26.10 11.05
C TRP A 449 -9.69 26.58 10.35
N ASN A 450 -10.15 25.86 9.34
CA ASN A 450 -11.35 26.21 8.59
C ASN A 450 -12.66 25.81 9.28
N GLY A 451 -12.62 25.29 10.51
CA GLY A 451 -13.81 24.81 11.23
C GLY A 451 -14.56 23.70 10.49
N ARG A 452 -13.86 22.92 9.65
CA ARG A 452 -14.45 21.74 9.01
C ARG A 452 -14.62 20.66 10.06
N HIS A 453 -15.75 20.67 10.76
CA HIS A 453 -16.21 19.51 11.48
C HIS A 453 -16.85 18.57 10.44
N PRO A 454 -16.34 17.34 10.23
CA PRO A 454 -17.17 16.34 9.60
C PRO A 454 -18.39 16.23 10.48
N ALA A 455 -19.57 16.45 9.89
CA ALA A 455 -20.81 16.31 10.65
C ALA A 455 -20.79 14.95 11.35
N PRO A 456 -21.07 14.87 12.67
CA PRO A 456 -21.15 13.60 13.38
C PRO A 456 -22.21 12.74 12.68
N GLY A 457 -21.81 11.73 11.90
CA GLY A 457 -22.70 10.86 11.13
C GLY A 457 -23.48 11.52 9.98
N GLY A 458 -23.20 12.81 9.63
CA GLY A 458 -23.98 13.64 8.73
C GLY A 458 -23.31 14.08 7.45
N GLY A 459 -22.40 13.29 6.84
CA GLY A 459 -22.36 13.34 5.38
C GLY A 459 -23.77 13.01 4.93
N LYS A 460 -24.34 13.77 3.94
CA LYS A 460 -25.60 13.40 3.29
C LYS A 460 -25.60 11.88 3.27
N ARG A 461 -26.44 11.25 4.11
CA ARG A 461 -26.66 9.81 4.05
C ARG A 461 -26.91 9.59 2.58
N SER A 462 -25.89 9.16 1.85
CA SER A 462 -26.10 8.80 0.47
C SER A 462 -27.21 7.77 0.57
N ARG A 463 -28.30 7.93 -0.17
CA ARG A 463 -29.36 6.91 -0.27
C ARG A 463 -28.81 5.53 -0.57
N LEU A 464 -27.50 5.43 -0.87
CA LEU A 464 -26.70 4.22 -1.00
C LEU A 464 -26.42 3.50 0.34
N ARG A 465 -26.49 4.16 1.52
CA ARG A 465 -26.28 3.50 2.82
C ARG A 465 -27.43 2.60 3.26
N GLU A 466 -28.65 2.90 2.81
CA GLU A 466 -29.84 2.13 3.21
C GLU A 466 -30.01 0.84 2.39
N ASN A 467 -29.32 0.70 1.27
CA ASN A 467 -29.48 -0.41 0.32
C ASN A 467 -28.18 -1.20 0.05
N ALA A 468 -27.15 -1.10 0.90
CA ALA A 468 -26.03 -2.04 0.82
C ALA A 468 -26.56 -3.39 1.37
N PRO A 469 -26.74 -4.41 0.51
CA PRO A 469 -27.19 -5.71 1.00
C PRO A 469 -26.15 -6.21 2.00
N ASP A 470 -26.62 -6.75 3.10
CA ASP A 470 -25.77 -7.50 4.03
C ASP A 470 -25.18 -8.68 3.25
N ILE A 471 -23.85 -8.73 3.19
CA ILE A 471 -23.15 -9.77 2.43
C ILE A 471 -23.49 -11.16 2.97
N SER A 472 -23.80 -11.27 4.25
CA SER A 472 -24.28 -12.52 4.83
C SER A 472 -25.59 -13.02 4.21
N LEU A 473 -26.39 -12.11 3.62
CA LEU A 473 -27.64 -12.45 2.91
C LEU A 473 -27.40 -12.82 1.44
N LEU A 474 -26.31 -12.34 0.84
CA LEU A 474 -25.95 -12.65 -0.55
C LEU A 474 -25.17 -13.95 -0.69
N PHE A 475 -24.52 -14.38 0.37
CA PHE A 475 -23.78 -15.62 0.47
C PHE A 475 -24.25 -16.34 1.74
N PRO A 476 -25.31 -17.16 1.65
CA PRO A 476 -25.79 -17.91 2.79
C PRO A 476 -24.65 -18.78 3.36
N PRO A 477 -24.67 -19.09 4.67
CA PRO A 477 -23.61 -19.81 5.37
C PRO A 477 -23.26 -21.19 4.80
N VAL A 478 -24.01 -21.68 3.84
CA VAL A 478 -23.73 -22.91 3.08
C VAL A 478 -22.40 -22.84 2.33
N PHE A 479 -21.92 -21.64 1.94
CA PHE A 479 -20.61 -21.47 1.32
C PHE A 479 -19.43 -21.54 2.28
N LEU A 480 -19.69 -21.48 3.60
CA LEU A 480 -18.61 -21.51 4.57
C LEU A 480 -18.31 -22.90 5.12
N PHE A 481 -19.27 -23.82 5.12
CA PHE A 481 -19.08 -25.19 5.66
C PHE A 481 -20.22 -26.12 5.22
N SER A 482 -20.08 -26.89 4.19
CA SER A 482 -20.54 -28.30 4.21
C SER A 482 -20.19 -29.05 2.94
N ASN A 483 -19.06 -29.72 2.94
CA ASN A 483 -18.91 -30.97 2.20
C ASN A 483 -19.61 -32.10 2.98
N ARG A 484 -20.95 -32.06 3.06
CA ARG A 484 -21.70 -33.28 3.41
C ARG A 484 -22.29 -33.82 2.13
N LYS A 485 -21.57 -34.76 1.50
CA LYS A 485 -22.19 -35.68 0.54
C LYS A 485 -23.30 -36.42 1.31
N PRO A 486 -24.54 -36.47 0.83
CA PRO A 486 -25.50 -37.42 1.35
C PRO A 486 -24.93 -38.82 1.12
N ALA A 487 -24.84 -39.61 2.16
CA ALA A 487 -24.55 -41.05 2.02
C ALA A 487 -25.61 -41.63 1.08
N LEU A 488 -25.17 -42.16 -0.05
CA LEU A 488 -26.01 -42.96 -0.91
C LEU A 488 -26.35 -44.24 -0.11
N ALA A 489 -27.64 -44.37 0.23
CA ALA A 489 -28.20 -45.64 0.61
C ALA A 489 -28.38 -46.54 -0.61
#